data_21f86042d16265dcd5fd42f8ad8c81e3
#
_entry.id   21f86042d16265dcd5fd42f8ad8c81e3
#
_cell.length_a   1.000
_cell.length_b   1.000
_cell.length_c   1.000
_cell.angle_alpha   90.00
_cell.angle_beta   90.00
_cell.angle_gamma   90.00
#
_symmetry.space_group_name_H-M   'P 1'
#
loop_
_entity.id
_entity.type
_entity.pdbx_description
1 polymer ?
#
loop_
_entity_poly.entity_id
_entity_poly.type
_entity_poly.pdbx_seq_one_letter_code
_entity_poly.pdbx_strand_id
1 'polypeptide(L)'
;TPANFLFTQWKRLPSLISHKREEDGITEEELVTMVDQAENEGGLDEHESELIRNAIEFHDLEVSEILTPRVDLVAAEEDSTMEEVASLFAESGYSRIPIYHETIDNIVGVVHEKDFYAARYRGETMLKNIKSPVFYTTGNTKISELMRILQRNKAHMAVVVDEYGGTEGIATLEDIVEELVGDIWDEHDEVIEEF
;
A
#
# COMPACT_ATOMS: atom_id res chain seq x y z
N THR A 1 56.33 -44.25 32.96
CA THR A 1 55.63 -43.48 34.01
C THR A 1 54.25 -43.10 33.50
N PRO A 2 53.15 -43.37 34.25
CA PRO A 2 51.75 -43.29 33.76
C PRO A 2 51.16 -41.89 33.59
N ALA A 3 51.96 -40.85 33.58
CA ALA A 3 51.46 -39.45 33.52
C ALA A 3 51.18 -38.97 32.08
N ASN A 4 51.71 -39.62 31.03
CA ASN A 4 51.53 -39.17 29.66
C ASN A 4 50.27 -39.74 28.95
N PHE A 5 49.58 -40.72 29.58
CA PHE A 5 48.38 -41.30 28.98
C PHE A 5 47.10 -40.51 29.23
N LEU A 6 47.08 -39.72 30.32
CA LEU A 6 45.92 -38.89 30.67
C LEU A 6 45.84 -37.55 29.90
N PHE A 7 46.97 -37.08 29.35
CA PHE A 7 47.02 -35.83 28.60
C PHE A 7 46.58 -35.95 27.13
N THR A 8 46.54 -37.17 26.59
CA THR A 8 46.15 -37.43 25.20
C THR A 8 44.68 -37.64 25.01
N GLN A 9 43.90 -37.89 26.07
CA GLN A 9 42.45 -38.01 26.00
C GLN A 9 41.69 -36.68 26.10
N TRP A 10 42.35 -35.64 26.60
CA TRP A 10 41.68 -34.33 26.77
C TRP A 10 41.71 -33.45 25.52
N LYS A 11 42.38 -33.87 24.44
CA LYS A 11 42.39 -33.17 23.15
C LYS A 11 41.27 -33.59 22.19
N ARG A 12 40.39 -34.51 22.59
CA ARG A 12 39.29 -34.99 21.74
C ARG A 12 37.92 -34.45 22.12
N LEU A 13 37.78 -33.52 23.06
CA LEU A 13 36.52 -33.01 23.58
C LEU A 13 36.15 -31.55 23.25
N PRO A 14 36.84 -30.79 22.37
CA PRO A 14 36.29 -29.48 21.99
C PRO A 14 35.63 -29.42 20.63
N SER A 15 35.25 -30.57 19.99
CA SER A 15 34.61 -30.50 18.67
C SER A 15 33.10 -30.78 18.69
N LEU A 16 32.47 -30.85 19.89
CA LEU A 16 31.03 -31.09 20.04
C LEU A 16 30.24 -29.89 20.60
N ILE A 17 30.89 -28.76 20.84
CA ILE A 17 30.19 -27.54 21.28
C ILE A 17 30.63 -26.37 20.38
N SER A 18 30.42 -26.53 19.09
CA SER A 18 30.28 -25.42 18.16
C SER A 18 29.06 -25.72 17.30
N HIS A 19 27.91 -25.80 17.95
CA HIS A 19 26.69 -25.38 17.28
C HIS A 19 26.86 -23.86 17.16
N LYS A 20 27.46 -23.47 16.02
CA LYS A 20 27.26 -22.14 15.48
C LYS A 20 25.74 -22.02 15.33
N ARG A 21 25.09 -21.37 16.28
CA ARG A 21 23.78 -20.80 16.05
C ARG A 21 24.05 -19.81 14.92
N GLU A 22 23.84 -20.25 13.69
CA GLU A 22 23.38 -19.36 12.67
C GLU A 22 22.11 -18.77 13.28
N GLU A 23 22.07 -17.48 13.40
CA GLU A 23 20.83 -16.75 13.66
C GLU A 23 20.01 -16.91 12.38
N ASP A 24 19.42 -18.09 12.17
CA ASP A 24 18.35 -18.29 11.23
C ASP A 24 17.17 -17.50 11.82
N GLY A 25 17.06 -16.25 11.38
CA GLY A 25 15.84 -15.48 11.63
C GLY A 25 14.67 -16.29 11.11
N ILE A 26 13.54 -16.22 11.79
CA ILE A 26 12.30 -16.85 11.33
C ILE A 26 11.98 -16.27 9.95
N THR A 27 11.78 -17.13 8.96
CA THR A 27 11.42 -16.72 7.60
C THR A 27 9.92 -16.38 7.51
N GLU A 28 9.53 -15.64 6.47
CA GLU A 28 8.11 -15.35 6.22
C GLU A 28 7.29 -16.62 6.04
N GLU A 29 7.81 -17.62 5.32
CA GLU A 29 7.16 -18.93 5.17
C GLU A 29 6.95 -19.64 6.51
N GLU A 30 7.91 -19.52 7.43
CA GLU A 30 7.76 -20.07 8.77
C GLU A 30 6.71 -19.31 9.59
N LEU A 31 6.62 -17.98 9.44
CA LEU A 31 5.59 -17.17 10.09
C LEU A 31 4.20 -17.54 9.58
N VAL A 32 4.00 -17.62 8.26
CA VAL A 32 2.73 -18.06 7.66
C VAL A 32 2.34 -19.46 8.16
N THR A 33 3.29 -20.40 8.21
CA THR A 33 3.04 -21.75 8.72
C THR A 33 2.59 -21.75 10.19
N MET A 34 3.15 -20.84 11.01
CA MET A 34 2.74 -20.70 12.41
C MET A 34 1.32 -20.13 12.54
N VAL A 35 0.93 -19.20 11.64
CA VAL A 35 -0.43 -18.65 11.58
C VAL A 35 -1.42 -19.75 11.22
N ASP A 36 -1.13 -20.53 10.17
CA ASP A 36 -1.97 -21.65 9.74
C ASP A 36 -2.15 -22.70 10.84
N GLN A 37 -1.08 -22.99 11.59
CA GLN A 37 -1.18 -23.90 12.72
C GLN A 37 -2.07 -23.33 13.83
N ALA A 38 -1.93 -22.04 14.16
CA ALA A 38 -2.74 -21.39 15.20
C ALA A 38 -4.22 -21.36 14.82
N GLU A 39 -4.55 -21.14 13.54
CA GLU A 39 -5.90 -21.23 13.00
C GLU A 39 -6.47 -22.65 13.14
N ASN A 40 -5.73 -23.67 12.70
CA ASN A 40 -6.14 -25.06 12.78
C ASN A 40 -6.34 -25.56 14.23
N GLU A 41 -5.59 -25.04 15.19
CA GLU A 41 -5.71 -25.33 16.61
C GLU A 41 -6.82 -24.52 17.30
N GLY A 42 -7.47 -23.59 16.60
CA GLY A 42 -8.54 -22.73 17.13
C GLY A 42 -8.03 -21.59 18.02
N GLY A 43 -6.75 -21.24 17.89
CA GLY A 43 -6.14 -20.10 18.59
C GLY A 43 -6.37 -18.75 17.90
N LEU A 44 -6.63 -18.78 16.58
CA LEU A 44 -7.00 -17.65 15.74
C LEU A 44 -8.26 -18.01 14.97
N ASP A 45 -9.10 -17.03 14.68
CA ASP A 45 -10.16 -17.21 13.68
C ASP A 45 -9.63 -16.94 12.26
N GLU A 46 -10.45 -17.27 11.25
CA GLU A 46 -10.07 -17.13 9.83
C GLU A 46 -9.70 -15.70 9.48
N HIS A 47 -10.48 -14.72 9.94
CA HIS A 47 -10.24 -13.31 9.66
C HIS A 47 -8.97 -12.79 10.38
N GLU A 48 -8.72 -13.19 11.63
CA GLU A 48 -7.48 -12.86 12.35
C GLU A 48 -6.25 -13.44 11.62
N SER A 49 -6.37 -14.67 11.13
CA SER A 49 -5.30 -15.33 10.37
C SER A 49 -5.01 -14.63 9.05
N GLU A 50 -6.04 -14.21 8.32
CA GLU A 50 -5.94 -13.46 7.07
C GLU A 50 -5.23 -12.11 7.30
N LEU A 51 -5.66 -11.33 8.30
CA LEU A 51 -5.01 -10.06 8.64
C LEU A 51 -3.51 -10.22 8.93
N ILE A 52 -3.13 -11.31 9.62
CA ILE A 52 -1.72 -11.56 9.94
C ILE A 52 -0.94 -11.95 8.67
N ARG A 53 -1.51 -12.79 7.79
CA ARG A 53 -0.88 -13.14 6.50
C ARG A 53 -0.68 -11.89 5.65
N ASN A 54 -1.72 -11.08 5.48
CA ASN A 54 -1.64 -9.82 4.72
C ASN A 54 -0.57 -8.88 5.31
N ALA A 55 -0.48 -8.80 6.65
CA ALA A 55 0.56 -7.97 7.29
C ALA A 55 2.00 -8.49 7.06
N ILE A 56 2.19 -9.81 6.91
CA ILE A 56 3.49 -10.41 6.57
C ILE A 56 3.84 -10.05 5.12
N GLU A 57 2.92 -10.28 4.17
CA GLU A 57 3.12 -10.06 2.74
C GLU A 57 3.23 -8.58 2.38
N PHE A 58 2.56 -7.70 3.15
CA PHE A 58 2.54 -6.24 2.94
C PHE A 58 3.92 -5.61 2.78
N HIS A 59 4.94 -6.21 3.39
CA HIS A 59 6.29 -5.67 3.34
C HIS A 59 6.91 -5.77 1.95
N ASP A 60 6.53 -6.79 1.19
CA ASP A 60 7.13 -7.09 -0.11
C ASP A 60 6.35 -6.55 -1.31
N LEU A 61 5.10 -6.11 -1.09
CA LEU A 61 4.27 -5.53 -2.14
C LEU A 61 4.84 -4.20 -2.67
N GLU A 62 4.72 -4.01 -3.98
CA GLU A 62 5.13 -2.80 -4.69
C GLU A 62 3.91 -1.99 -5.16
N VAL A 63 4.10 -0.69 -5.34
CA VAL A 63 3.05 0.23 -5.78
C VAL A 63 2.46 -0.19 -7.14
N SER A 64 3.27 -0.80 -8.01
CA SER A 64 2.83 -1.32 -9.30
C SER A 64 1.76 -2.42 -9.21
N GLU A 65 1.66 -3.09 -8.05
CA GLU A 65 0.71 -4.18 -7.83
C GLU A 65 -0.68 -3.69 -7.40
N ILE A 66 -0.75 -2.46 -6.85
CA ILE A 66 -1.98 -1.90 -6.26
C ILE A 66 -2.48 -0.65 -6.98
N LEU A 67 -1.70 -0.07 -7.91
CA LEU A 67 -2.06 1.21 -8.54
C LEU A 67 -3.33 1.08 -9.41
N THR A 68 -4.15 2.12 -9.41
CA THR A 68 -5.18 2.33 -10.44
C THR A 68 -4.48 2.79 -11.73
N PRO A 69 -4.53 1.98 -12.81
CA PRO A 69 -3.85 2.29 -14.06
C PRO A 69 -4.35 3.59 -14.71
N ARG A 70 -3.49 4.26 -15.47
CA ARG A 70 -3.80 5.51 -16.19
C ARG A 70 -5.07 5.42 -17.04
N VAL A 71 -5.35 4.28 -17.64
CA VAL A 71 -6.52 4.07 -18.52
C VAL A 71 -7.85 4.10 -17.77
N ASP A 72 -7.83 3.86 -16.46
CA ASP A 72 -9.00 3.80 -15.59
C ASP A 72 -9.14 5.08 -14.74
N LEU A 73 -8.22 6.07 -14.92
CA LEU A 73 -8.25 7.28 -14.13
C LEU A 73 -9.43 8.19 -14.51
N VAL A 74 -10.20 8.59 -13.51
CA VAL A 74 -11.10 9.74 -13.59
C VAL A 74 -10.31 10.98 -13.18
N ALA A 75 -10.04 11.86 -14.13
CA ALA A 75 -9.24 13.07 -13.94
C ALA A 75 -9.86 14.24 -14.71
N ALA A 76 -9.54 15.47 -14.33
CA ALA A 76 -9.98 16.68 -15.01
C ALA A 76 -8.80 17.47 -15.56
N GLU A 77 -9.01 18.14 -16.69
CA GLU A 77 -8.04 19.10 -17.19
C GLU A 77 -8.02 20.37 -16.34
N GLU A 78 -6.86 21.02 -16.18
CA GLU A 78 -6.69 22.22 -15.35
C GLU A 78 -7.63 23.36 -15.76
N ASP A 79 -7.95 23.44 -17.05
CA ASP A 79 -8.82 24.44 -17.64
C ASP A 79 -10.30 24.03 -17.73
N SER A 80 -10.67 22.84 -17.20
CA SER A 80 -12.07 22.40 -17.12
C SER A 80 -12.91 23.38 -16.29
N THR A 81 -14.17 23.51 -16.70
CA THR A 81 -15.15 24.34 -15.99
C THR A 81 -15.55 23.73 -14.66
N MET A 82 -16.03 24.55 -13.74
CA MET A 82 -16.55 24.09 -12.44
C MET A 82 -17.77 23.16 -12.62
N GLU A 83 -18.54 23.30 -13.68
CA GLU A 83 -19.68 22.46 -14.00
C GLU A 83 -19.24 21.05 -14.44
N GLU A 84 -18.25 20.95 -15.31
CA GLU A 84 -17.67 19.67 -15.75
C GLU A 84 -17.09 18.90 -14.57
N VAL A 85 -16.32 19.57 -13.71
CA VAL A 85 -15.74 18.89 -12.53
C VAL A 85 -16.81 18.50 -11.50
N ALA A 86 -17.88 19.31 -11.35
CA ALA A 86 -19.02 18.93 -10.51
C ALA A 86 -19.70 17.66 -11.02
N SER A 87 -19.85 17.52 -12.35
CA SER A 87 -20.40 16.31 -12.95
C SER A 87 -19.50 15.09 -12.72
N LEU A 88 -18.17 15.25 -12.86
CA LEU A 88 -17.21 14.20 -12.57
C LEU A 88 -17.31 13.70 -11.12
N PHE A 89 -17.40 14.60 -10.14
CA PHE A 89 -17.61 14.21 -8.74
C PHE A 89 -18.94 13.45 -8.54
N ALA A 90 -20.02 13.97 -9.13
CA ALA A 90 -21.34 13.37 -8.99
C ALA A 90 -21.46 11.98 -9.65
N GLU A 91 -20.77 11.77 -10.77
CA GLU A 91 -20.82 10.51 -11.54
C GLU A 91 -19.87 9.46 -10.98
N SER A 92 -18.68 9.86 -10.54
CA SER A 92 -17.66 8.95 -10.04
C SER A 92 -17.84 8.58 -8.57
N GLY A 93 -18.42 9.46 -7.76
CA GLY A 93 -18.49 9.31 -6.31
C GLY A 93 -17.15 9.47 -5.60
N TYR A 94 -16.09 9.82 -6.31
CA TYR A 94 -14.77 9.94 -5.71
C TYR A 94 -14.62 11.21 -4.86
N SER A 95 -13.94 11.11 -3.75
CA SER A 95 -13.62 12.26 -2.87
C SER A 95 -12.48 13.13 -3.42
N ARG A 96 -11.71 12.64 -4.41
CA ARG A 96 -10.53 13.32 -4.96
C ARG A 96 -10.44 13.07 -6.46
N ILE A 97 -10.17 14.11 -7.23
CA ILE A 97 -9.96 14.04 -8.67
C ILE A 97 -8.59 14.61 -8.99
N PRO A 98 -7.69 13.84 -9.63
CA PRO A 98 -6.44 14.34 -10.19
C PRO A 98 -6.69 15.41 -11.25
N ILE A 99 -5.83 16.43 -11.27
CA ILE A 99 -5.86 17.51 -12.26
C ILE A 99 -4.63 17.40 -13.13
N TYR A 100 -4.82 17.33 -14.45
CA TYR A 100 -3.74 17.28 -15.42
C TYR A 100 -3.66 18.55 -16.25
N HIS A 101 -2.49 18.80 -16.85
CA HIS A 101 -2.25 19.91 -17.77
C HIS A 101 -1.92 19.31 -19.15
N GLU A 102 -2.71 19.69 -20.17
CA GLU A 102 -2.65 19.24 -21.56
C GLU A 102 -2.90 17.74 -21.75
N THR A 103 -2.16 16.88 -21.06
CA THR A 103 -2.29 15.42 -21.17
C THR A 103 -2.33 14.75 -19.79
N ILE A 104 -2.95 13.58 -19.73
CA ILE A 104 -3.03 12.77 -18.50
C ILE A 104 -1.65 12.36 -17.96
N ASP A 105 -0.61 12.39 -18.79
CA ASP A 105 0.77 12.13 -18.39
C ASP A 105 1.35 13.25 -17.51
N ASN A 106 0.70 14.41 -17.47
CA ASN A 106 1.15 15.56 -16.70
C ASN A 106 0.13 15.93 -15.62
N ILE A 107 0.01 15.11 -14.59
CA ILE A 107 -0.82 15.42 -13.41
C ILE A 107 -0.14 16.56 -12.63
N VAL A 108 -0.84 17.66 -12.41
CA VAL A 108 -0.31 18.87 -11.77
C VAL A 108 -0.92 19.17 -10.40
N GLY A 109 -1.79 18.31 -9.91
CA GLY A 109 -2.42 18.48 -8.61
C GLY A 109 -3.61 17.54 -8.41
N VAL A 110 -4.28 17.72 -7.29
CA VAL A 110 -5.51 17.03 -6.92
C VAL A 110 -6.51 18.01 -6.34
N VAL A 111 -7.78 17.85 -6.66
CA VAL A 111 -8.88 18.62 -6.08
C VAL A 111 -9.71 17.70 -5.19
N HIS A 112 -9.94 18.13 -3.97
CA HIS A 112 -10.84 17.48 -3.03
C HIS A 112 -12.29 17.93 -3.26
N GLU A 113 -13.22 17.01 -3.27
CA GLU A 113 -14.64 17.30 -3.44
C GLU A 113 -15.14 18.37 -2.45
N LYS A 114 -14.82 18.23 -1.17
CA LYS A 114 -15.20 19.17 -0.13
C LYS A 114 -14.67 20.59 -0.38
N ASP A 115 -13.40 20.70 -0.78
CA ASP A 115 -12.78 21.99 -1.05
C ASP A 115 -13.33 22.60 -2.35
N PHE A 116 -13.62 21.75 -3.33
CA PHE A 116 -14.26 22.14 -4.58
C PHE A 116 -15.61 22.78 -4.34
N TYR A 117 -16.54 22.12 -3.64
CA TYR A 117 -17.87 22.70 -3.38
C TYR A 117 -17.80 23.94 -2.48
N ALA A 118 -16.89 23.96 -1.50
CA ALA A 118 -16.68 25.16 -0.68
C ALA A 118 -16.15 26.35 -1.52
N ALA A 119 -15.27 26.11 -2.48
CA ALA A 119 -14.75 27.15 -3.37
C ALA A 119 -15.83 27.63 -4.36
N ARG A 120 -16.58 26.71 -4.96
CA ARG A 120 -17.71 27.01 -5.84
C ARG A 120 -18.77 27.88 -5.13
N TYR A 121 -19.09 27.56 -3.87
CA TYR A 121 -20.00 28.36 -3.07
C TYR A 121 -19.51 29.83 -2.85
N ARG A 122 -18.19 30.03 -2.77
CA ARG A 122 -17.56 31.35 -2.68
C ARG A 122 -17.43 32.07 -4.02
N GLY A 123 -17.86 31.47 -5.13
CA GLY A 123 -17.80 32.05 -6.46
C GLY A 123 -16.46 31.88 -7.16
N GLU A 124 -15.62 30.91 -6.71
CA GLU A 124 -14.41 30.54 -7.45
C GLU A 124 -14.76 29.87 -8.77
N THR A 125 -14.01 30.17 -9.82
CA THR A 125 -14.29 29.73 -11.18
C THR A 125 -13.13 28.95 -11.81
N MET A 126 -11.99 28.87 -11.14
CA MET A 126 -10.77 28.26 -11.68
C MET A 126 -10.20 27.17 -10.78
N LEU A 127 -10.00 25.97 -11.33
CA LEU A 127 -9.45 24.80 -10.61
C LEU A 127 -8.05 25.06 -10.05
N LYS A 128 -7.21 25.82 -10.78
CA LYS A 128 -5.85 26.14 -10.36
C LYS A 128 -5.75 26.84 -9.00
N ASN A 129 -6.82 27.50 -8.57
CA ASN A 129 -6.86 28.21 -7.29
C ASN A 129 -7.23 27.31 -6.11
N ILE A 130 -7.73 26.11 -6.39
CA ILE A 130 -8.22 25.16 -5.39
C ILE A 130 -7.49 23.82 -5.40
N LYS A 131 -6.68 23.52 -6.43
CA LYS A 131 -5.89 22.28 -6.47
C LYS A 131 -4.81 22.30 -5.40
N SER A 132 -4.65 21.15 -4.76
CA SER A 132 -3.56 20.86 -3.83
C SER A 132 -2.41 20.16 -4.56
N PRO A 133 -1.16 20.29 -4.07
CA PRO A 133 -0.04 19.55 -4.60
C PRO A 133 -0.28 18.03 -4.47
N VAL A 134 0.26 17.27 -5.41
CA VAL A 134 0.24 15.82 -5.39
C VAL A 134 1.67 15.29 -5.17
N PHE A 135 1.79 14.11 -4.57
CA PHE A 135 3.07 13.41 -4.42
C PHE A 135 3.29 12.48 -5.61
N TYR A 136 4.55 12.31 -5.97
CA TYR A 136 4.96 11.40 -7.03
C TYR A 136 5.77 10.25 -6.43
N THR A 137 5.58 9.07 -6.98
CA THR A 137 6.31 7.86 -6.65
C THR A 137 6.54 7.04 -7.92
N THR A 138 7.25 5.95 -7.82
CA THR A 138 7.47 5.00 -8.92
C THR A 138 6.85 3.65 -8.59
N GLY A 139 6.54 2.84 -9.60
CA GLY A 139 5.90 1.54 -9.43
C GLY A 139 6.68 0.57 -8.54
N ASN A 140 8.01 0.63 -8.55
CA ASN A 140 8.88 -0.22 -7.73
C ASN A 140 9.08 0.23 -6.28
N THR A 141 8.40 1.30 -5.85
CA THR A 141 8.38 1.72 -4.45
C THR A 141 7.57 0.72 -3.63
N LYS A 142 8.05 0.34 -2.44
CA LYS A 142 7.28 -0.51 -1.53
C LYS A 142 6.07 0.24 -0.97
N ILE A 143 4.91 -0.42 -0.94
CA ILE A 143 3.66 0.21 -0.45
C ILE A 143 3.79 0.66 1.00
N SER A 144 4.54 -0.06 1.83
CA SER A 144 4.85 0.31 3.21
C SER A 144 5.64 1.62 3.32
N GLU A 145 6.48 1.94 2.33
CA GLU A 145 7.20 3.21 2.25
C GLU A 145 6.28 4.33 1.78
N LEU A 146 5.50 4.09 0.71
CA LEU A 146 4.51 5.04 0.22
C LEU A 146 3.51 5.42 1.31
N MET A 147 2.98 4.45 2.05
CA MET A 147 2.09 4.68 3.19
C MET A 147 2.68 5.67 4.19
N ARG A 148 3.96 5.47 4.57
CA ARG A 148 4.65 6.38 5.51
C ARG A 148 4.82 7.80 4.95
N ILE A 149 5.08 7.92 3.64
CA ILE A 149 5.20 9.21 2.96
C ILE A 149 3.85 9.93 2.98
N LEU A 150 2.78 9.26 2.57
CA LEU A 150 1.42 9.82 2.53
C LEU A 150 0.97 10.26 3.93
N GLN A 151 1.11 9.40 4.94
CA GLN A 151 0.74 9.72 6.34
C GLN A 151 1.51 10.92 6.88
N ARG A 152 2.83 10.98 6.68
CA ARG A 152 3.66 12.10 7.17
C ARG A 152 3.26 13.42 6.55
N ASN A 153 2.85 13.41 5.30
CA ASN A 153 2.46 14.61 4.56
C ASN A 153 0.95 14.89 4.61
N LYS A 154 0.18 14.05 5.31
CA LYS A 154 -1.29 14.11 5.36
C LYS A 154 -1.92 14.12 3.95
N ALA A 155 -1.27 13.41 3.04
CA ALA A 155 -1.75 13.15 1.70
C ALA A 155 -2.45 11.79 1.65
N HIS A 156 -3.36 11.62 0.70
CA HIS A 156 -4.13 10.38 0.52
C HIS A 156 -3.90 9.75 -0.84
N MET A 157 -3.18 10.43 -1.73
CA MET A 157 -2.96 10.00 -3.11
C MET A 157 -1.54 10.34 -3.53
N ALA A 158 -0.92 9.46 -4.32
CA ALA A 158 0.30 9.70 -5.05
C ALA A 158 0.10 9.37 -6.54
N VAL A 159 0.75 10.12 -7.40
CA VAL A 159 0.88 9.80 -8.83
C VAL A 159 2.06 8.86 -9.01
N VAL A 160 1.82 7.76 -9.70
CA VAL A 160 2.85 6.79 -10.06
C VAL A 160 3.38 7.16 -11.44
N VAL A 161 4.70 7.32 -11.54
CA VAL A 161 5.36 7.72 -12.78
C VAL A 161 6.33 6.66 -13.27
N ASP A 162 6.41 6.53 -14.59
CA ASP A 162 7.37 5.66 -15.28
C ASP A 162 8.78 6.29 -15.35
N GLU A 163 9.75 5.57 -15.94
CA GLU A 163 11.14 6.02 -16.08
C GLU A 163 11.28 7.23 -17.01
N TYR A 164 10.27 7.54 -17.81
CA TYR A 164 10.24 8.67 -18.74
C TYR A 164 9.51 9.89 -18.17
N GLY A 165 8.93 9.73 -16.97
CA GLY A 165 8.18 10.78 -16.29
C GLY A 165 6.71 10.88 -16.71
N GLY A 166 6.20 9.91 -17.47
CA GLY A 166 4.78 9.78 -17.81
C GLY A 166 3.98 9.19 -16.63
N THR A 167 2.70 9.52 -16.56
CA THR A 167 1.81 8.94 -15.55
C THR A 167 1.51 7.48 -15.89
N GLU A 168 1.88 6.57 -15.00
CA GLU A 168 1.54 5.15 -15.05
C GLU A 168 0.15 4.92 -14.43
N GLY A 169 -0.14 5.60 -13.33
CA GLY A 169 -1.39 5.54 -12.60
C GLY A 169 -1.40 6.39 -11.35
N ILE A 170 -2.30 6.07 -10.43
CA ILE A 170 -2.33 6.64 -9.08
C ILE A 170 -2.37 5.49 -8.05
N ALA A 171 -1.88 5.77 -6.85
CA ALA A 171 -2.06 4.90 -5.69
C ALA A 171 -2.60 5.74 -4.52
N THR A 172 -3.60 5.23 -3.82
CA THR A 172 -4.23 5.92 -2.70
C THR A 172 -3.89 5.24 -1.37
N LEU A 173 -4.12 5.96 -0.27
CA LEU A 173 -3.96 5.38 1.06
C LEU A 173 -5.02 4.29 1.30
N GLU A 174 -6.18 4.47 0.69
CA GLU A 174 -7.30 3.53 0.71
C GLU A 174 -6.88 2.18 0.09
N ASP A 175 -6.27 2.17 -1.11
CA ASP A 175 -5.74 0.96 -1.77
C ASP A 175 -4.68 0.25 -0.90
N ILE A 176 -3.77 1.02 -0.30
CA ILE A 176 -2.73 0.48 0.59
C ILE A 176 -3.33 -0.18 1.84
N VAL A 177 -4.39 0.39 2.40
CA VAL A 177 -5.05 -0.16 3.60
C VAL A 177 -5.84 -1.42 3.24
N GLU A 178 -6.45 -1.47 2.06
CA GLU A 178 -7.16 -2.63 1.54
C GLU A 178 -6.25 -3.87 1.48
N GLU A 179 -5.00 -3.73 1.05
CA GLU A 179 -4.01 -4.81 1.08
C GLU A 179 -3.71 -5.35 2.50
N LEU A 180 -3.89 -4.52 3.53
CA LEU A 180 -3.69 -4.96 4.93
C LEU A 180 -4.91 -5.65 5.52
N VAL A 181 -6.11 -5.12 5.24
CA VAL A 181 -7.33 -5.56 5.92
C VAL A 181 -8.18 -6.52 5.08
N GLY A 182 -7.82 -6.72 3.79
CA GLY A 182 -8.65 -7.44 2.83
C GLY A 182 -9.86 -6.59 2.39
N ASP A 183 -10.77 -7.19 1.63
CA ASP A 183 -11.99 -6.54 1.16
C ASP A 183 -12.81 -6.01 2.34
N ILE A 184 -12.92 -4.70 2.43
CA ILE A 184 -13.80 -4.05 3.41
C ILE A 184 -15.21 -4.12 2.83
N TRP A 185 -16.03 -5.02 3.36
CA TRP A 185 -17.46 -5.12 2.99
C TRP A 185 -18.16 -3.79 3.26
N ASP A 186 -18.72 -3.18 2.22
CA ASP A 186 -19.59 -2.01 2.38
C ASP A 186 -20.96 -2.47 2.92
N GLU A 187 -21.64 -1.62 3.70
CA GLU A 187 -22.98 -1.88 4.24
C GLU A 187 -24.02 -2.19 3.15
N HIS A 188 -23.66 -2.00 1.87
CA HIS A 188 -24.47 -2.23 0.68
C HIS A 188 -24.08 -3.47 -0.12
N ASP A 189 -23.02 -4.20 0.27
CA ASP A 189 -22.65 -5.43 -0.38
C ASP A 189 -23.65 -6.53 -0.04
N GLU A 190 -24.37 -7.02 -1.05
CA GLU A 190 -25.28 -8.15 -0.89
C GLU A 190 -24.48 -9.42 -0.58
N VAL A 191 -24.78 -10.05 0.54
CA VAL A 191 -24.24 -11.39 0.88
C VAL A 191 -24.79 -12.36 -0.17
N ILE A 192 -23.97 -12.72 -1.15
CA ILE A 192 -24.29 -13.80 -2.09
C ILE A 192 -24.06 -15.11 -1.33
N GLU A 193 -25.09 -15.64 -0.69
CA GLU A 193 -25.08 -17.00 -0.19
C GLU A 193 -25.01 -17.96 -1.39
N GLU A 194 -23.82 -18.52 -1.65
CA GLU A 194 -23.69 -19.68 -2.55
C GLU A 194 -24.31 -20.89 -1.87
N PHE A 195 -25.44 -21.37 -2.42
CA PHE A 195 -26.10 -22.64 -2.06
C PHE A 195 -25.49 -23.82 -2.83
#